data_483160c65014b345eeb569e3d62175d6
#
_entry.id   483160c65014b345eeb569e3d62175d6
#
_cell.length_a   1.000
_cell.length_b   1.000
_cell.length_c   1.000
_cell.angle_alpha   90.00
_cell.angle_beta   90.00
_cell.angle_gamma   90.00
#
_symmetry.space_group_name_H-M   'P 1'
#
loop_
_entity.id
_entity.type
_entity.pdbx_description
1 polymer ?
#
loop_
_entity_poly.entity_id
_entity_poly.type
_entity_poly.pdbx_seq_one_letter_code
_entity_poly.pdbx_strand_id
1 'polypeptide(L)'
;LIKTLEEASSCHNQNPKLTISLSPTLLALLTDKKLKKRFPSWIKTRLDLLDKLPNNLSKASNHLAKNIESQLNLWHSFNGDLIKRFAALKNSEVIDILTCAATHGYLPLLRENPEAIQGQLKTAVREHFRLLGSKPLGIWLPECAYYEGLDSLMHSAGLKYAVLDGHGLLHAKPRPRYGIYAPICSKNGIAFFGRDSKSTLPVWSSKDGYPGNSEYREFHRDIGWDMSIKDLQQIGLKEHRPLGIKLHKVTDQNISLEKKQIYDPEIARELVKKHAKEYLQGRKKQLENLSQAMGIEPLLVAPFDAELFG
;
A
#
# COMPACT_ATOMS: atom_id res chain seq x y z
N LEU A 1 2.22 -4.58 -8.17
CA LEU A 1 3.11 -4.96 -7.07
C LEU A 1 3.65 -6.40 -7.25
N ILE A 2 2.80 -7.46 -7.29
CA ILE A 2 3.24 -8.87 -7.44
C ILE A 2 4.16 -9.03 -8.65
N LYS A 3 3.74 -8.58 -9.83
CA LYS A 3 4.53 -8.64 -11.06
C LYS A 3 5.91 -7.98 -10.89
N THR A 4 5.94 -6.78 -10.32
CA THR A 4 7.18 -6.03 -10.09
C THR A 4 8.14 -6.76 -9.14
N LEU A 5 7.59 -7.39 -8.09
CA LEU A 5 8.40 -8.17 -7.14
C LEU A 5 8.96 -9.45 -7.78
N GLU A 6 8.17 -10.11 -8.62
CA GLU A 6 8.61 -11.30 -9.37
C GLU A 6 9.70 -10.96 -10.38
N GLU A 7 9.52 -9.86 -11.13
CA GLU A 7 10.52 -9.36 -12.06
C GLU A 7 11.82 -8.96 -11.35
N ALA A 8 11.71 -8.25 -10.22
CA ALA A 8 12.86 -7.83 -9.44
C ALA A 8 13.61 -9.03 -8.81
N SER A 9 12.90 -10.05 -8.36
CA SER A 9 13.50 -11.28 -7.79
C SER A 9 14.20 -12.15 -8.84
N SER A 10 13.80 -12.05 -10.12
CA SER A 10 14.45 -12.76 -11.23
C SER A 10 15.74 -12.11 -11.73
N CYS A 11 15.99 -10.86 -11.36
CA CYS A 11 17.25 -10.17 -11.66
C CYS A 11 18.36 -10.67 -10.74
N HIS A 12 19.32 -11.40 -11.28
CA HIS A 12 20.35 -12.21 -10.59
C HIS A 12 21.23 -11.47 -9.55
N ASN A 13 21.18 -10.15 -9.45
CA ASN A 13 22.04 -9.37 -8.56
C ASN A 13 21.31 -8.55 -7.47
N GLN A 14 19.98 -8.62 -7.39
CA GLN A 14 19.24 -7.87 -6.37
C GLN A 14 18.09 -8.74 -5.87
N ASN A 15 18.15 -9.10 -4.59
CA ASN A 15 17.05 -9.78 -3.93
C ASN A 15 16.28 -8.73 -3.10
N PRO A 16 15.35 -7.96 -3.73
CA PRO A 16 14.61 -6.95 -2.99
C PRO A 16 13.76 -7.65 -1.94
N LYS A 17 13.85 -7.14 -0.71
CA LYS A 17 13.00 -7.61 0.38
C LYS A 17 11.98 -6.53 0.70
N LEU A 18 10.72 -6.91 0.74
CA LEU A 18 9.62 -6.01 1.08
C LEU A 18 8.75 -6.64 2.16
N THR A 19 8.29 -5.84 3.11
CA THR A 19 7.28 -6.24 4.08
C THR A 19 5.91 -5.77 3.62
N ILE A 20 4.92 -6.67 3.59
CA ILE A 20 3.55 -6.38 3.15
C ILE A 20 2.59 -6.71 4.28
N SER A 21 1.66 -5.82 4.59
CA SER A 21 0.55 -6.11 5.49
C SER A 21 -0.65 -6.64 4.72
N LEU A 22 -1.11 -7.85 5.07
CA LEU A 22 -2.35 -8.43 4.55
C LEU A 22 -3.35 -8.57 5.70
N SER A 23 -4.34 -7.69 5.75
CA SER A 23 -5.38 -7.76 6.78
C SER A 23 -6.27 -8.98 6.58
N PRO A 24 -6.83 -9.57 7.65
CA PRO A 24 -7.79 -10.66 7.53
C PRO A 24 -8.99 -10.32 6.65
N THR A 25 -9.47 -9.09 6.68
CA THR A 25 -10.53 -8.60 5.80
C THR A 25 -10.13 -8.68 4.33
N LEU A 26 -8.92 -8.19 3.98
CA LEU A 26 -8.39 -8.30 2.62
C LEU A 26 -8.24 -9.76 2.19
N LEU A 27 -7.67 -10.61 3.07
CA LEU A 27 -7.54 -12.04 2.82
C LEU A 27 -8.89 -12.71 2.57
N ALA A 28 -9.94 -12.35 3.32
CA ALA A 28 -11.30 -12.84 3.12
C ALA A 28 -11.86 -12.41 1.75
N LEU A 29 -11.68 -11.14 1.36
CA LEU A 29 -12.08 -10.64 0.04
C LEU A 29 -11.34 -11.36 -1.09
N LEU A 30 -10.04 -11.56 -0.98
CA LEU A 30 -9.22 -12.26 -1.99
C LEU A 30 -9.56 -13.75 -2.13
N THR A 31 -10.15 -14.37 -1.11
CA THR A 31 -10.60 -15.77 -1.14
C THR A 31 -12.07 -15.93 -1.51
N ASP A 32 -12.87 -14.89 -1.51
CA ASP A 32 -14.30 -14.95 -1.78
C ASP A 32 -14.58 -15.40 -3.22
N LYS A 33 -15.32 -16.50 -3.36
CA LYS A 33 -15.63 -17.13 -4.66
C LYS A 33 -16.47 -16.23 -5.56
N LYS A 34 -17.39 -15.42 -4.99
CA LYS A 34 -18.26 -14.51 -5.76
C LYS A 34 -17.47 -13.35 -6.30
N LEU A 35 -16.58 -12.76 -5.48
CA LEU A 35 -15.70 -11.68 -5.90
C LEU A 35 -14.73 -12.16 -6.99
N LYS A 36 -14.08 -13.30 -6.80
CA LYS A 36 -13.21 -13.91 -7.82
C LYS A 36 -13.93 -14.10 -9.16
N LYS A 37 -15.18 -14.60 -9.14
CA LYS A 37 -15.97 -14.79 -10.35
C LYS A 37 -16.36 -13.46 -11.02
N ARG A 38 -16.64 -12.42 -10.25
CA ARG A 38 -17.08 -11.11 -10.76
C ARG A 38 -15.95 -10.23 -11.26
N PHE A 39 -14.74 -10.41 -10.74
CA PHE A 39 -13.61 -9.54 -11.04
C PHE A 39 -13.28 -9.43 -12.53
N PRO A 40 -13.14 -10.52 -13.33
CA PRO A 40 -12.87 -10.41 -14.76
C PRO A 40 -13.95 -9.66 -15.53
N SER A 41 -15.23 -9.88 -15.22
CA SER A 41 -16.35 -9.17 -15.85
C SER A 41 -16.32 -7.68 -15.49
N TRP A 42 -16.01 -7.34 -14.25
CA TRP A 42 -15.87 -5.97 -13.80
C TRP A 42 -14.71 -5.24 -14.52
N ILE A 43 -13.58 -5.90 -14.70
CA ILE A 43 -12.44 -5.39 -15.48
C ILE A 43 -12.84 -5.19 -16.95
N LYS A 44 -13.51 -6.16 -17.56
CA LYS A 44 -13.96 -6.06 -18.96
C LYS A 44 -14.83 -4.83 -19.18
N THR A 45 -15.79 -4.55 -18.29
CA THR A 45 -16.62 -3.35 -18.38
C THR A 45 -15.79 -2.06 -18.42
N ARG A 46 -14.67 -2.00 -17.73
CA ARG A 46 -13.76 -0.83 -17.75
C ARG A 46 -12.96 -0.74 -19.02
N LEU A 47 -12.51 -1.85 -19.57
CA LEU A 47 -11.85 -1.89 -20.87
C LEU A 47 -12.82 -1.44 -21.99
N ASP A 48 -14.05 -1.96 -22.00
CA ASP A 48 -15.09 -1.58 -22.96
C ASP A 48 -15.44 -0.07 -22.86
N LEU A 49 -15.33 0.51 -21.66
CA LEU A 49 -15.52 1.95 -21.45
C LEU A 49 -14.34 2.76 -21.98
N LEU A 50 -13.12 2.35 -21.70
CA LEU A 50 -11.92 3.04 -22.17
C LEU A 50 -11.82 3.10 -23.69
N ASP A 51 -12.29 2.06 -24.38
CA ASP A 51 -12.34 1.97 -25.85
C ASP A 51 -13.34 2.96 -26.47
N LYS A 52 -14.37 3.36 -25.74
CA LYS A 52 -15.43 4.29 -26.19
C LYS A 52 -15.15 5.76 -25.88
N LEU A 53 -14.03 6.07 -25.23
CA LEU A 53 -13.71 7.44 -24.86
C LEU A 53 -13.30 8.29 -26.06
N PRO A 54 -13.52 9.62 -26.01
CA PRO A 54 -13.15 10.53 -27.10
C PRO A 54 -11.67 10.46 -27.47
N ASN A 55 -11.38 10.68 -28.76
CA ASN A 55 -10.02 10.59 -29.32
C ASN A 55 -8.97 11.46 -28.63
N ASN A 56 -9.36 12.61 -28.09
CA ASN A 56 -8.43 13.47 -27.35
C ASN A 56 -7.91 12.83 -26.07
N LEU A 57 -8.60 11.81 -25.51
CA LEU A 57 -8.18 11.04 -24.34
C LEU A 57 -7.41 9.76 -24.72
N SER A 58 -7.30 9.43 -26.01
CA SER A 58 -6.81 8.13 -26.50
C SER A 58 -5.43 7.73 -25.96
N LYS A 59 -4.48 8.66 -25.86
CA LYS A 59 -3.12 8.35 -25.36
C LYS A 59 -3.17 7.86 -23.89
N ALA A 60 -3.90 8.56 -23.03
CA ALA A 60 -4.04 8.22 -21.63
C ALA A 60 -4.91 6.96 -21.42
N SER A 61 -6.03 6.84 -22.16
CA SER A 61 -6.93 5.68 -22.07
C SER A 61 -6.28 4.40 -22.58
N ASN A 62 -5.57 4.41 -23.72
CA ASN A 62 -4.85 3.27 -24.25
C ASN A 62 -3.72 2.81 -23.31
N HIS A 63 -3.03 3.74 -22.66
CA HIS A 63 -2.03 3.38 -21.66
C HIS A 63 -2.66 2.68 -20.45
N LEU A 64 -3.78 3.21 -19.94
CA LEU A 64 -4.50 2.60 -18.84
C LEU A 64 -5.09 1.24 -19.22
N ALA A 65 -5.67 1.10 -20.41
CA ALA A 65 -6.21 -0.16 -20.92
C ALA A 65 -5.13 -1.25 -20.98
N LYS A 66 -3.96 -0.96 -21.56
CA LYS A 66 -2.82 -1.91 -21.58
C LYS A 66 -2.39 -2.35 -20.19
N ASN A 67 -2.37 -1.45 -19.21
CA ASN A 67 -2.04 -1.79 -17.83
C ASN A 67 -3.10 -2.72 -17.21
N ILE A 68 -4.39 -2.42 -17.41
CA ILE A 68 -5.51 -3.24 -16.91
C ILE A 68 -5.51 -4.63 -17.57
N GLU A 69 -5.28 -4.71 -18.88
CA GLU A 69 -5.16 -5.97 -19.61
C GLU A 69 -3.99 -6.82 -19.08
N SER A 70 -2.84 -6.19 -18.86
CA SER A 70 -1.68 -6.88 -18.26
C SER A 70 -1.99 -7.45 -16.88
N GLN A 71 -2.74 -6.72 -16.05
CA GLN A 71 -3.18 -7.18 -14.74
C GLN A 71 -4.22 -8.32 -14.84
N LEU A 72 -5.14 -8.23 -15.79
CA LEU A 72 -6.11 -9.30 -16.04
C LEU A 72 -5.43 -10.58 -16.55
N ASN A 73 -4.45 -10.47 -17.45
CA ASN A 73 -3.66 -11.60 -17.92
C ASN A 73 -2.88 -12.24 -16.75
N LEU A 74 -2.29 -11.42 -15.87
CA LEU A 74 -1.65 -11.90 -14.67
C LEU A 74 -2.66 -12.65 -13.76
N TRP A 75 -3.85 -12.09 -13.56
CA TRP A 75 -4.93 -12.73 -12.80
C TRP A 75 -5.27 -14.12 -13.36
N HIS A 76 -5.42 -14.24 -14.68
CA HIS A 76 -5.75 -15.51 -15.34
C HIS A 76 -4.61 -16.52 -15.24
N SER A 77 -3.35 -16.09 -15.27
CA SER A 77 -2.18 -16.97 -15.22
C SER A 77 -2.09 -17.84 -13.96
N PHE A 78 -2.77 -17.45 -12.89
CA PHE A 78 -2.85 -18.20 -11.63
C PHE A 78 -4.29 -18.44 -11.14
N ASN A 79 -5.26 -18.45 -12.07
CA ASN A 79 -6.68 -18.70 -11.78
C ASN A 79 -7.26 -17.80 -10.68
N GLY A 80 -6.81 -16.56 -10.58
CA GLY A 80 -7.23 -15.59 -9.57
C GLY A 80 -6.83 -15.94 -8.13
N ASP A 81 -5.85 -16.83 -7.93
CA ASP A 81 -5.39 -17.21 -6.60
C ASP A 81 -4.20 -16.34 -6.16
N LEU A 82 -4.48 -15.08 -5.78
CA LEU A 82 -3.49 -14.14 -5.28
C LEU A 82 -2.84 -14.62 -3.97
N ILE A 83 -3.56 -15.37 -3.14
CA ILE A 83 -3.02 -15.88 -1.87
C ILE A 83 -1.85 -16.81 -2.12
N LYS A 84 -1.97 -17.74 -3.09
CA LYS A 84 -0.86 -18.60 -3.47
C LYS A 84 0.34 -17.84 -4.01
N ARG A 85 0.12 -16.73 -4.73
CA ARG A 85 1.21 -15.89 -5.23
C ARG A 85 1.94 -15.17 -4.10
N PHE A 86 1.20 -14.59 -3.15
CA PHE A 86 1.82 -14.02 -1.95
C PHE A 86 2.57 -15.07 -1.12
N ALA A 87 1.99 -16.26 -0.94
CA ALA A 87 2.66 -17.36 -0.26
C ALA A 87 3.95 -17.80 -0.98
N ALA A 88 3.94 -17.87 -2.31
CA ALA A 88 5.14 -18.18 -3.10
C ALA A 88 6.24 -17.14 -2.93
N LEU A 89 5.93 -15.84 -3.01
CA LEU A 89 6.87 -14.75 -2.77
C LEU A 89 7.42 -14.75 -1.35
N LYS A 90 6.60 -15.12 -0.36
CA LYS A 90 7.04 -15.29 1.02
C LYS A 90 8.01 -16.47 1.16
N ASN A 91 7.69 -17.63 0.57
CA ASN A 91 8.52 -18.83 0.63
C ASN A 91 9.86 -18.66 -0.08
N SER A 92 9.93 -17.80 -1.09
CA SER A 92 11.18 -17.41 -1.76
C SER A 92 11.90 -16.25 -1.05
N GLU A 93 11.45 -15.84 0.13
CA GLU A 93 12.02 -14.77 0.96
C GLU A 93 12.09 -13.39 0.27
N VAL A 94 11.30 -13.18 -0.78
CA VAL A 94 11.15 -11.86 -1.44
C VAL A 94 10.31 -10.91 -0.59
N ILE A 95 9.30 -11.45 0.10
CA ILE A 95 8.45 -10.67 1.00
C ILE A 95 8.36 -11.29 2.39
N ASP A 96 8.23 -10.44 3.42
CA ASP A 96 7.63 -10.82 4.70
C ASP A 96 6.18 -10.34 4.76
N ILE A 97 5.31 -11.11 5.40
CA ILE A 97 3.88 -10.79 5.46
C ILE A 97 3.46 -10.55 6.91
N LEU A 98 3.07 -9.30 7.19
CA LEU A 98 2.41 -8.91 8.43
C LEU A 98 0.93 -9.25 8.38
N THR A 99 0.34 -9.46 9.55
CA THR A 99 -1.11 -9.36 9.70
C THR A 99 -1.54 -7.95 10.12
N CYS A 100 -2.84 -7.74 10.29
CA CYS A 100 -3.44 -6.55 10.89
C CYS A 100 -4.50 -7.01 11.90
N ALA A 101 -5.06 -6.11 12.71
CA ALA A 101 -6.25 -6.44 13.50
C ALA A 101 -7.39 -6.94 12.58
N ALA A 102 -8.15 -7.94 13.01
CA ALA A 102 -9.05 -8.74 12.16
C ALA A 102 -9.98 -7.89 11.25
N THR A 103 -10.56 -6.84 11.81
CA THR A 103 -11.46 -5.92 11.10
C THR A 103 -10.91 -4.50 10.99
N HIS A 104 -9.60 -4.34 11.12
CA HIS A 104 -8.94 -3.04 11.17
C HIS A 104 -9.47 -2.11 12.29
N GLY A 105 -9.95 -2.71 13.38
CA GLY A 105 -10.48 -1.97 14.53
C GLY A 105 -9.40 -1.11 15.20
N TYR A 106 -9.70 0.16 15.47
CA TYR A 106 -8.78 1.07 16.15
C TYR A 106 -8.62 0.65 17.62
N LEU A 107 -7.54 -0.09 17.90
CA LEU A 107 -7.34 -0.81 19.16
C LEU A 107 -7.37 0.07 20.42
N PRO A 108 -6.84 1.32 20.42
CA PRO A 108 -6.95 2.19 21.60
C PRO A 108 -8.37 2.50 22.03
N LEU A 109 -9.34 2.57 21.13
CA LEU A 109 -10.76 2.76 21.47
C LEU A 109 -11.42 1.50 22.05
N LEU A 110 -10.79 0.34 21.85
CA LEU A 110 -11.27 -0.94 22.36
C LEU A 110 -10.62 -1.32 23.70
N ARG A 111 -9.75 -0.49 24.27
CA ARG A 111 -8.95 -0.83 25.45
C ARG A 111 -9.77 -1.21 26.68
N GLU A 112 -10.99 -0.68 26.82
CA GLU A 112 -11.91 -1.00 27.89
C GLU A 112 -12.50 -2.42 27.77
N ASN A 113 -12.28 -3.09 26.63
CA ASN A 113 -12.70 -4.48 26.38
C ASN A 113 -11.52 -5.29 25.84
N PRO A 114 -10.62 -5.79 26.72
CA PRO A 114 -9.45 -6.57 26.33
C PRO A 114 -9.79 -7.85 25.57
N GLU A 115 -10.94 -8.46 25.83
CA GLU A 115 -11.42 -9.66 25.15
C GLU A 115 -11.70 -9.37 23.67
N ALA A 116 -12.26 -8.20 23.35
CA ALA A 116 -12.47 -7.76 21.96
C ALA A 116 -11.13 -7.60 21.24
N ILE A 117 -10.12 -7.01 21.89
CA ILE A 117 -8.77 -6.88 21.35
C ILE A 117 -8.13 -8.26 21.14
N GLN A 118 -8.22 -9.15 22.11
CA GLN A 118 -7.75 -10.53 21.93
C GLN A 118 -8.45 -11.24 20.78
N GLY A 119 -9.74 -11.03 20.60
CA GLY A 119 -10.53 -11.51 19.47
C GLY A 119 -9.97 -11.01 18.14
N GLN A 120 -9.67 -9.70 18.03
CA GLN A 120 -9.05 -9.09 16.87
C GLN A 120 -7.68 -9.71 16.55
N LEU A 121 -6.80 -9.86 17.54
CA LEU A 121 -5.45 -10.37 17.35
C LEU A 121 -5.42 -11.88 17.06
N LYS A 122 -6.15 -12.68 17.85
CA LYS A 122 -6.19 -14.16 17.68
C LYS A 122 -6.83 -14.56 16.34
N THR A 123 -7.90 -13.87 15.93
CA THR A 123 -8.52 -14.10 14.62
C THR A 123 -7.54 -13.77 13.49
N ALA A 124 -6.81 -12.66 13.61
CA ALA A 124 -5.81 -12.27 12.63
C ALA A 124 -4.71 -13.33 12.49
N VAL A 125 -4.15 -13.80 13.59
CA VAL A 125 -3.10 -14.85 13.57
C VAL A 125 -3.64 -16.16 13.00
N ARG A 126 -4.87 -16.55 13.35
CA ARG A 126 -5.51 -17.78 12.85
C ARG A 126 -5.76 -17.73 11.34
N GLU A 127 -6.31 -16.62 10.84
CA GLU A 127 -6.59 -16.46 9.40
C GLU A 127 -5.32 -16.38 8.57
N HIS A 128 -4.29 -15.71 9.07
CA HIS A 128 -2.97 -15.68 8.44
C HIS A 128 -2.41 -17.11 8.33
N PHE A 129 -2.42 -17.87 9.43
CA PHE A 129 -1.97 -19.26 9.42
C PHE A 129 -2.79 -20.14 8.47
N ARG A 130 -4.10 -20.01 8.50
CA ARG A 130 -5.02 -20.79 7.65
C ARG A 130 -4.76 -20.58 6.16
N LEU A 131 -4.44 -19.36 5.74
CA LEU A 131 -4.33 -18.99 4.32
C LEU A 131 -2.90 -19.00 3.79
N LEU A 132 -1.91 -18.72 4.64
CA LEU A 132 -0.51 -18.57 4.26
C LEU A 132 0.41 -19.68 4.82
N GLY A 133 -0.13 -20.62 5.59
CA GLY A 133 0.59 -21.79 6.09
C GLY A 133 1.55 -21.52 7.27
N SER A 134 1.69 -20.29 7.72
CA SER A 134 2.58 -19.92 8.82
C SER A 134 1.96 -18.82 9.69
N LYS A 135 2.36 -18.74 10.96
CA LYS A 135 1.93 -17.63 11.84
C LYS A 135 2.67 -16.34 11.46
N PRO A 136 2.01 -15.18 11.52
CA PRO A 136 2.69 -13.90 11.34
C PRO A 136 3.60 -13.62 12.54
N LEU A 137 4.77 -13.06 12.29
CA LEU A 137 5.64 -12.56 13.35
C LEU A 137 5.29 -11.10 13.69
N GLY A 138 4.86 -10.32 12.72
CA GLY A 138 4.56 -8.92 12.87
C GLY A 138 3.10 -8.57 12.61
N ILE A 139 2.71 -7.40 13.10
CA ILE A 139 1.41 -6.80 12.90
C ILE A 139 1.53 -5.35 12.47
N TRP A 140 0.74 -4.95 11.48
CA TRP A 140 0.40 -3.56 11.25
C TRP A 140 -0.72 -3.18 12.21
N LEU A 141 -0.41 -2.35 13.20
CA LEU A 141 -1.45 -1.80 14.08
C LEU A 141 -2.31 -0.81 13.29
N PRO A 142 -3.64 -0.92 13.33
CA PRO A 142 -4.52 0.05 12.68
C PRO A 142 -4.14 1.49 13.03
N GLU A 143 -3.88 2.30 12.00
CA GLU A 143 -3.42 3.70 12.11
C GLU A 143 -2.11 3.88 12.89
N CYS A 144 -1.24 2.86 12.95
CA CYS A 144 -0.03 2.84 13.79
C CYS A 144 -0.29 3.11 15.28
N ALA A 145 -1.53 2.88 15.74
CA ALA A 145 -1.95 3.31 17.06
C ALA A 145 -1.62 2.27 18.14
N TYR A 146 -1.03 2.75 19.20
CA TYR A 146 -0.60 1.96 20.36
C TYR A 146 -1.08 2.60 21.66
N TYR A 147 -1.29 1.79 22.69
CA TYR A 147 -1.47 2.22 24.07
C TYR A 147 -0.69 1.27 25.00
N GLU A 148 -0.32 1.75 26.18
CA GLU A 148 0.43 0.98 27.18
C GLU A 148 -0.35 -0.26 27.62
N GLY A 149 0.29 -1.45 27.52
CA GLY A 149 -0.30 -2.75 27.83
C GLY A 149 -0.77 -3.55 26.60
N LEU A 150 -0.93 -2.93 25.43
CA LEU A 150 -1.28 -3.65 24.20
C LEU A 150 -0.22 -4.70 23.80
N ASP A 151 1.05 -4.45 24.12
CA ASP A 151 2.15 -5.37 23.87
C ASP A 151 2.01 -6.72 24.60
N SER A 152 1.39 -6.72 25.79
CA SER A 152 1.06 -7.98 26.50
C SER A 152 0.06 -8.83 25.72
N LEU A 153 -0.97 -8.20 25.15
CA LEU A 153 -1.98 -8.88 24.32
C LEU A 153 -1.37 -9.37 22.99
N MET A 154 -0.49 -8.58 22.39
CA MET A 154 0.27 -8.98 21.21
C MET A 154 1.17 -10.18 21.47
N HIS A 155 1.91 -10.16 22.59
CA HIS A 155 2.75 -11.28 23.02
C HIS A 155 1.94 -12.56 23.19
N SER A 156 0.78 -12.45 23.89
CA SER A 156 -0.15 -13.57 24.10
C SER A 156 -0.70 -14.15 22.78
N ALA A 157 -0.80 -13.34 21.74
CA ALA A 157 -1.19 -13.78 20.41
C ALA A 157 -0.01 -14.39 19.59
N GLY A 158 1.22 -14.34 20.13
CA GLY A 158 2.44 -14.86 19.50
C GLY A 158 3.11 -13.89 18.54
N LEU A 159 2.69 -12.63 18.51
CA LEU A 159 3.30 -11.58 17.72
C LEU A 159 4.62 -11.12 18.35
N LYS A 160 5.56 -10.65 17.54
CA LYS A 160 6.92 -10.27 17.94
C LYS A 160 7.24 -8.82 17.66
N TYR A 161 6.60 -8.20 16.67
CA TYR A 161 6.88 -6.82 16.34
C TYR A 161 5.69 -6.07 15.73
N ALA A 162 5.76 -4.75 15.79
CA ALA A 162 4.83 -3.84 15.12
C ALA A 162 5.54 -2.57 14.64
N VAL A 163 4.88 -1.87 13.70
CA VAL A 163 5.29 -0.54 13.25
C VAL A 163 4.42 0.51 13.93
N LEU A 164 5.06 1.55 14.46
CA LEU A 164 4.40 2.70 15.07
C LEU A 164 4.74 3.98 14.29
N ASP A 165 3.91 5.00 14.47
CA ASP A 165 4.28 6.33 14.00
C ASP A 165 5.51 6.83 14.76
N GLY A 166 6.40 7.56 14.05
CA GLY A 166 7.68 8.00 14.60
C GLY A 166 7.56 8.84 15.87
N HIS A 167 6.52 9.68 15.99
CA HIS A 167 6.33 10.51 17.17
C HIS A 167 6.08 9.66 18.43
N GLY A 168 5.38 8.53 18.32
CA GLY A 168 5.15 7.63 19.44
C GLY A 168 6.44 7.11 20.08
N LEU A 169 7.45 6.80 19.25
CA LEU A 169 8.76 6.39 19.75
C LEU A 169 9.59 7.57 20.26
N LEU A 170 9.59 8.69 19.54
CA LEU A 170 10.38 9.88 19.93
C LEU A 170 9.98 10.48 21.28
N HIS A 171 8.71 10.32 21.67
CA HIS A 171 8.17 10.77 22.95
C HIS A 171 8.05 9.68 24.02
N ALA A 172 8.52 8.45 23.73
CA ALA A 172 8.54 7.36 24.69
C ALA A 172 9.41 7.68 25.95
N LYS A 173 9.08 7.06 27.07
CA LYS A 173 9.82 7.20 28.31
C LYS A 173 10.32 5.80 28.78
N PRO A 174 11.63 5.59 28.92
CA PRO A 174 12.73 6.51 28.57
C PRO A 174 12.81 6.75 27.06
N ARG A 175 13.40 7.88 26.66
CA ARG A 175 13.60 8.16 25.22
C ARG A 175 14.53 7.13 24.59
N PRO A 176 14.17 6.58 23.42
CA PRO A 176 15.05 5.68 22.67
C PRO A 176 16.39 6.35 22.33
N ARG A 177 17.50 5.68 22.60
CA ARG A 177 18.85 6.19 22.35
C ARG A 177 19.06 6.62 20.88
N TYR A 178 18.48 5.86 19.95
CA TYR A 178 18.64 6.05 18.51
C TYR A 178 17.37 6.57 17.84
N GLY A 179 16.43 7.15 18.63
CA GLY A 179 15.15 7.65 18.12
C GLY A 179 14.34 6.57 17.42
N ILE A 180 13.98 6.82 16.16
CA ILE A 180 13.22 5.90 15.31
C ILE A 180 14.10 5.01 14.42
N TYR A 181 15.42 5.18 14.46
CA TYR A 181 16.35 4.56 13.53
C TYR A 181 16.93 3.23 14.02
N ALA A 182 16.46 2.75 15.15
CA ALA A 182 16.67 1.39 15.64
C ALA A 182 15.40 0.93 16.36
N PRO A 183 15.06 -0.37 16.31
CA PRO A 183 13.90 -0.89 17.02
C PRO A 183 14.09 -0.78 18.53
N ILE A 184 12.98 -0.61 19.25
CA ILE A 184 12.93 -0.69 20.71
C ILE A 184 12.09 -1.89 21.13
N CYS A 185 12.45 -2.53 22.24
CA CYS A 185 11.70 -3.65 22.78
C CYS A 185 10.90 -3.20 24.01
N SER A 186 9.62 -3.60 24.08
CA SER A 186 8.82 -3.46 25.29
C SER A 186 9.24 -4.49 26.34
N LYS A 187 8.76 -4.31 27.57
CA LYS A 187 8.96 -5.28 28.69
C LYS A 187 8.42 -6.68 28.35
N ASN A 188 7.41 -6.77 27.50
CA ASN A 188 6.79 -8.01 27.07
C ASN A 188 7.46 -8.62 25.80
N GLY A 189 8.61 -8.10 25.39
CA GLY A 189 9.40 -8.66 24.28
C GLY A 189 8.84 -8.35 22.88
N ILE A 190 8.04 -7.29 22.72
CA ILE A 190 7.60 -6.81 21.42
C ILE A 190 8.55 -5.75 20.92
N ALA A 191 9.08 -5.94 19.71
CA ALA A 191 9.91 -4.94 19.04
C ALA A 191 9.03 -3.93 18.29
N PHE A 192 9.29 -2.65 18.48
CA PHE A 192 8.61 -1.56 17.79
C PHE A 192 9.56 -0.84 16.84
N PHE A 193 9.12 -0.65 15.61
CA PHE A 193 9.81 0.05 14.55
C PHE A 193 9.12 1.39 14.29
N GLY A 194 9.88 2.47 14.16
CA GLY A 194 9.33 3.81 13.98
C GLY A 194 9.27 4.22 12.51
N ARG A 195 8.11 4.71 12.06
CA ARG A 195 7.93 5.32 10.75
C ARG A 195 8.84 6.55 10.58
N ASP A 196 9.64 6.58 9.51
CA ASP A 196 10.45 7.75 9.16
C ASP A 196 9.67 8.69 8.22
N SER A 197 9.25 9.85 8.74
CA SER A 197 8.51 10.85 7.98
C SER A 197 9.32 11.41 6.80
N LYS A 198 10.66 11.52 6.93
CA LYS A 198 11.51 11.99 5.83
C LYS A 198 11.51 11.03 4.64
N SER A 199 11.29 9.74 4.89
CA SER A 199 11.17 8.74 3.84
C SER A 199 9.76 8.64 3.28
N THR A 200 8.72 8.89 4.09
CA THR A 200 7.33 8.68 3.67
C THR A 200 6.70 9.91 3.02
N LEU A 201 6.90 11.10 3.58
CA LEU A 201 6.27 12.34 3.08
C LEU A 201 6.51 12.61 1.58
N PRO A 202 7.75 12.46 1.04
CA PRO A 202 7.97 12.72 -0.38
C PRO A 202 7.15 11.83 -1.32
N VAL A 203 6.80 10.62 -0.91
CA VAL A 203 6.03 9.67 -1.71
C VAL A 203 4.52 9.81 -1.46
N TRP A 204 4.13 10.21 -0.26
CA TRP A 204 2.74 10.22 0.18
C TRP A 204 2.04 11.59 0.03
N SER A 205 2.76 12.71 0.29
CA SER A 205 2.15 14.04 0.32
C SER A 205 1.81 14.55 -1.07
N SER A 206 0.55 14.92 -1.27
CA SER A 206 0.13 15.63 -2.49
C SER A 206 0.50 17.11 -2.49
N LYS A 207 0.87 17.69 -1.34
CA LYS A 207 1.32 19.10 -1.24
C LYS A 207 2.83 19.23 -1.44
N ASP A 208 3.59 18.48 -0.67
CA ASP A 208 5.04 18.65 -0.54
C ASP A 208 5.83 17.49 -1.16
N GLY A 209 5.14 16.49 -1.70
CA GLY A 209 5.73 15.29 -2.27
C GLY A 209 5.55 15.16 -3.78
N TYR A 210 6.07 14.07 -4.31
CA TYR A 210 5.98 13.73 -5.73
C TYR A 210 4.54 13.67 -6.27
N PRO A 211 3.53 13.14 -5.52
CA PRO A 211 2.15 13.06 -6.02
C PRO A 211 1.54 14.39 -6.43
N GLY A 212 2.01 15.50 -5.85
CA GLY A 212 1.57 16.85 -6.19
C GLY A 212 2.19 17.44 -7.46
N ASN A 213 3.10 16.72 -8.13
CA ASN A 213 3.74 17.21 -9.34
C ASN A 213 2.74 17.36 -10.49
N SER A 214 2.87 18.47 -11.24
CA SER A 214 1.97 18.85 -12.34
C SER A 214 1.76 17.77 -13.41
N GLU A 215 2.74 16.91 -13.63
CA GLU A 215 2.71 15.89 -14.68
C GLU A 215 2.16 14.53 -14.22
N TYR A 216 1.96 14.33 -12.91
CA TYR A 216 1.37 13.10 -12.41
C TYR A 216 -0.16 13.10 -12.49
N ARG A 217 -0.77 11.92 -12.37
CA ARG A 217 -2.23 11.77 -12.46
C ARG A 217 -2.94 12.49 -11.33
N GLU A 218 -3.99 13.21 -11.68
CA GLU A 218 -4.91 13.82 -10.71
C GLU A 218 -5.72 12.73 -9.99
N PHE A 219 -5.72 12.79 -8.68
CA PHE A 219 -6.41 11.79 -7.85
C PHE A 219 -7.92 11.97 -7.82
N HIS A 220 -8.40 13.21 -7.81
CA HIS A 220 -9.82 13.50 -7.58
C HIS A 220 -10.66 13.51 -8.86
N ARG A 221 -10.07 13.81 -10.04
CA ARG A 221 -10.80 13.83 -11.30
C ARG A 221 -10.93 12.41 -11.86
N ASP A 222 -12.14 11.91 -11.88
CA ASP A 222 -12.50 10.57 -12.36
C ASP A 222 -13.51 10.70 -13.51
N ILE A 223 -13.34 9.88 -14.55
CA ILE A 223 -14.21 9.92 -15.73
C ILE A 223 -15.69 9.71 -15.40
N GLY A 224 -16.00 9.01 -14.32
CA GLY A 224 -17.37 8.78 -13.86
C GLY A 224 -18.11 10.05 -13.43
N TRP A 225 -17.39 11.14 -13.17
CA TRP A 225 -17.97 12.47 -12.92
C TRP A 225 -18.11 13.28 -14.21
N ASP A 226 -17.24 13.04 -15.21
CA ASP A 226 -17.20 13.76 -16.48
C ASP A 226 -18.21 13.20 -17.51
N MET A 227 -18.63 11.92 -17.38
CA MET A 227 -19.53 11.24 -18.31
C MET A 227 -20.98 11.74 -18.19
N SER A 228 -21.74 11.69 -19.31
CA SER A 228 -23.18 11.91 -19.26
C SER A 228 -23.92 10.77 -18.54
N ILE A 229 -25.07 11.08 -17.93
CA ILE A 229 -25.93 10.04 -17.32
C ILE A 229 -26.35 8.99 -18.37
N LYS A 230 -26.54 9.38 -19.61
CA LYS A 230 -26.90 8.46 -20.71
C LYS A 230 -25.77 7.43 -20.94
N ASP A 231 -24.53 7.86 -20.94
CA ASP A 231 -23.38 6.96 -21.12
C ASP A 231 -23.17 6.05 -19.90
N LEU A 232 -23.38 6.59 -18.71
CA LEU A 232 -23.35 5.80 -17.46
C LEU A 232 -24.44 4.71 -17.47
N GLN A 233 -25.63 4.99 -17.97
CA GLN A 233 -26.71 4.00 -18.09
C GLN A 233 -26.35 2.85 -19.03
N GLN A 234 -25.55 3.07 -20.09
CA GLN A 234 -25.09 2.01 -20.98
C GLN A 234 -24.18 0.98 -20.27
N ILE A 235 -23.55 1.36 -19.17
CA ILE A 235 -22.72 0.48 -18.35
C ILE A 235 -23.43 0.06 -17.04
N GLY A 236 -24.76 0.26 -16.99
CA GLY A 236 -25.60 -0.18 -15.86
C GLY A 236 -25.59 0.74 -14.64
N LEU A 237 -25.07 1.97 -14.76
CA LEU A 237 -25.07 2.95 -13.68
C LEU A 237 -26.19 3.97 -13.85
N LYS A 238 -26.82 4.35 -12.73
CA LYS A 238 -27.95 5.31 -12.71
C LYS A 238 -27.57 6.70 -12.26
N GLU A 239 -26.35 6.85 -11.73
CA GLU A 239 -25.86 8.09 -11.13
C GLU A 239 -24.34 8.24 -11.33
N HIS A 240 -23.83 9.44 -11.19
CA HIS A 240 -22.40 9.71 -11.18
C HIS A 240 -21.74 9.05 -9.97
N ARG A 241 -20.60 8.41 -10.21
CA ARG A 241 -19.77 7.79 -9.18
C ARG A 241 -18.36 7.56 -9.69
N PRO A 242 -17.37 7.45 -8.80
CA PRO A 242 -16.01 7.10 -9.21
C PRO A 242 -15.97 5.74 -9.90
N LEU A 243 -15.30 5.66 -11.05
CA LEU A 243 -15.07 4.42 -11.81
C LEU A 243 -13.64 3.89 -11.65
N GLY A 244 -12.76 4.65 -10.99
CA GLY A 244 -11.35 4.35 -10.90
C GLY A 244 -10.56 4.67 -12.17
N ILE A 245 -11.15 5.44 -13.10
CA ILE A 245 -10.56 5.81 -14.39
C ILE A 245 -10.13 7.27 -14.35
N LYS A 246 -8.82 7.51 -14.25
CA LYS A 246 -8.21 8.83 -14.08
C LYS A 246 -7.30 9.15 -15.24
N LEU A 247 -7.71 10.08 -16.08
CA LEU A 247 -7.10 10.41 -17.38
C LEU A 247 -6.52 11.83 -17.44
N HIS A 248 -6.56 12.55 -16.33
CA HIS A 248 -6.04 13.91 -16.23
C HIS A 248 -4.81 13.97 -15.33
N LYS A 249 -3.97 14.97 -15.51
CA LYS A 249 -2.80 15.26 -14.68
C LYS A 249 -3.12 16.35 -13.66
N VAL A 250 -2.31 16.47 -12.63
CA VAL A 250 -2.43 17.52 -11.60
C VAL A 250 -2.43 18.92 -12.22
N THR A 251 -1.61 19.16 -13.24
CA THR A 251 -1.48 20.43 -13.97
C THR A 251 -1.03 21.57 -13.08
N ASP A 252 -1.85 21.96 -12.12
CA ASP A 252 -1.60 22.90 -11.06
C ASP A 252 -2.55 22.58 -9.90
N GLN A 253 -2.04 22.63 -8.66
CA GLN A 253 -2.82 22.28 -7.46
C GLN A 253 -3.97 23.24 -7.18
N ASN A 254 -3.87 24.51 -7.67
CA ASN A 254 -4.83 25.57 -7.36
C ASN A 254 -5.93 25.75 -8.41
N ILE A 255 -5.92 25.00 -9.51
CA ILE A 255 -6.96 25.07 -10.52
C ILE A 255 -8.09 24.05 -10.25
N SER A 256 -9.30 24.40 -10.68
CA SER A 256 -10.47 23.50 -10.56
C SER A 256 -10.30 22.22 -11.37
N LEU A 257 -10.99 21.15 -10.97
CA LEU A 257 -10.86 19.83 -11.60
C LEU A 257 -11.17 19.84 -13.10
N GLU A 258 -12.13 20.64 -13.54
CA GLU A 258 -12.56 20.74 -14.95
C GLU A 258 -11.46 21.33 -15.85
N LYS A 259 -10.54 22.12 -15.29
CA LYS A 259 -9.43 22.75 -16.02
C LYS A 259 -8.17 21.91 -16.06
N LYS A 260 -8.14 20.76 -15.38
CA LYS A 260 -7.00 19.85 -15.41
C LYS A 260 -6.75 19.33 -16.83
N GLN A 261 -5.48 19.30 -17.23
CA GLN A 261 -5.06 18.84 -18.55
C GLN A 261 -5.01 17.32 -18.63
N ILE A 262 -4.98 16.80 -19.83
CA ILE A 262 -4.89 15.35 -20.08
C ILE A 262 -3.52 14.83 -19.64
N TYR A 263 -3.53 13.67 -18.99
CA TYR A 263 -2.33 12.97 -18.53
C TYR A 263 -1.51 12.41 -19.68
N ASP A 264 -0.20 12.68 -19.66
CA ASP A 264 0.77 12.08 -20.58
C ASP A 264 1.61 11.02 -19.86
N PRO A 265 1.39 9.73 -20.15
CA PRO A 265 2.08 8.63 -19.48
C PRO A 265 3.58 8.56 -19.81
N GLU A 266 4.03 9.10 -20.95
CA GLU A 266 5.44 9.08 -21.35
C GLU A 266 6.23 10.12 -20.54
N ILE A 267 5.71 11.35 -20.47
CA ILE A 267 6.29 12.42 -19.64
C ILE A 267 6.36 11.98 -18.18
N ALA A 268 5.26 11.44 -17.66
CA ALA A 268 5.22 10.96 -16.29
C ALA A 268 6.23 9.82 -16.01
N ARG A 269 6.43 8.92 -16.97
CA ARG A 269 7.40 7.81 -16.85
C ARG A 269 8.84 8.32 -16.74
N GLU A 270 9.23 9.29 -17.55
CA GLU A 270 10.58 9.87 -17.47
C GLU A 270 10.78 10.62 -16.14
N LEU A 271 9.75 11.33 -15.71
CA LEU A 271 9.77 12.04 -14.44
C LEU A 271 9.88 11.09 -13.23
N VAL A 272 9.17 9.96 -13.26
CA VAL A 272 9.26 8.91 -12.22
C VAL A 272 10.68 8.38 -12.09
N LYS A 273 11.38 8.13 -13.20
CA LYS A 273 12.79 7.68 -13.17
C LYS A 273 13.69 8.69 -12.44
N LYS A 274 13.50 9.97 -12.74
CA LYS A 274 14.23 11.06 -12.10
C LYS A 274 13.94 11.10 -10.59
N HIS A 275 12.67 11.13 -10.21
CA HIS A 275 12.25 11.20 -8.80
C HIS A 275 12.68 9.96 -8.00
N ALA A 276 12.61 8.75 -8.59
CA ALA A 276 13.10 7.54 -7.95
C ALA A 276 14.61 7.62 -7.65
N LYS A 277 15.40 8.13 -8.60
CA LYS A 277 16.84 8.34 -8.40
C LYS A 277 17.12 9.35 -7.29
N GLU A 278 16.42 10.48 -7.31
CA GLU A 278 16.55 11.53 -6.28
C GLU A 278 16.16 10.99 -4.90
N TYR A 279 15.06 10.25 -4.83
CA TYR A 279 14.61 9.62 -3.58
C TYR A 279 15.66 8.67 -3.01
N LEU A 280 16.17 7.75 -3.83
CA LEU A 280 17.18 6.78 -3.40
C LEU A 280 18.48 7.43 -2.97
N GLN A 281 18.96 8.45 -3.71
CA GLN A 281 20.14 9.23 -3.33
C GLN A 281 19.95 9.95 -1.98
N GLY A 282 18.76 10.53 -1.79
CA GLY A 282 18.40 11.17 -0.52
C GLY A 282 18.38 10.19 0.65
N ARG A 283 17.83 8.99 0.47
CA ARG A 283 17.81 7.93 1.52
C ARG A 283 19.21 7.39 1.80
N LYS A 284 20.01 7.17 0.77
CA LYS A 284 21.42 6.75 0.95
C LYS A 284 22.19 7.75 1.79
N LYS A 285 22.14 9.03 1.44
CA LYS A 285 22.80 10.10 2.21
C LYS A 285 22.28 10.18 3.66
N GLN A 286 20.97 10.00 3.87
CA GLN A 286 20.40 9.96 5.22
C GLN A 286 20.96 8.80 6.04
N LEU A 287 21.04 7.58 5.48
CA LEU A 287 21.60 6.41 6.15
C LEU A 287 23.08 6.60 6.48
N GLU A 288 23.87 7.12 5.55
CA GLU A 288 25.31 7.41 5.77
C GLU A 288 25.52 8.38 6.94
N ASN A 289 24.76 9.49 6.97
CA ASN A 289 24.85 10.46 8.07
C ASN A 289 24.41 9.88 9.41
N LEU A 290 23.34 9.07 9.41
CA LEU A 290 22.85 8.41 10.62
C LEU A 290 23.83 7.36 11.13
N SER A 291 24.41 6.55 10.26
CA SER A 291 25.41 5.54 10.62
C SER A 291 26.63 6.17 11.28
N GLN A 292 27.11 7.27 10.72
CA GLN A 292 28.21 8.04 11.31
C GLN A 292 27.88 8.61 12.69
N ALA A 293 26.66 9.16 12.84
CA ALA A 293 26.23 9.76 14.11
C ALA A 293 25.89 8.73 15.19
N MET A 294 25.36 7.57 14.82
CA MET A 294 24.92 6.54 15.76
C MET A 294 26.02 5.54 16.14
N GLY A 295 27.02 5.36 15.28
CA GLY A 295 28.04 4.33 15.43
C GLY A 295 27.53 2.89 15.27
N ILE A 296 26.31 2.74 14.74
CA ILE A 296 25.68 1.47 14.40
C ILE A 296 24.95 1.61 13.06
N GLU A 297 24.58 0.48 12.46
CA GLU A 297 23.78 0.47 11.23
C GLU A 297 22.33 0.95 11.51
N PRO A 298 21.89 2.04 10.88
CA PRO A 298 20.55 2.57 11.08
C PRO A 298 19.53 1.87 10.19
N LEU A 299 18.26 1.87 10.63
CA LEU A 299 17.12 1.40 9.86
C LEU A 299 16.17 2.57 9.54
N LEU A 300 15.80 2.71 8.26
CA LEU A 300 14.70 3.58 7.84
C LEU A 300 13.46 2.74 7.57
N VAL A 301 12.36 3.06 8.22
CA VAL A 301 11.08 2.38 8.03
C VAL A 301 10.12 3.31 7.30
N ALA A 302 9.78 2.95 6.06
CA ALA A 302 8.95 3.75 5.17
C ALA A 302 7.69 2.97 4.74
N PRO A 303 6.65 2.91 5.56
CA PRO A 303 5.40 2.25 5.22
C PRO A 303 4.55 3.14 4.30
N PHE A 304 3.87 2.48 3.35
CA PHE A 304 2.97 3.10 2.38
C PHE A 304 1.69 2.29 2.24
N ASP A 305 0.59 2.98 2.01
CA ASP A 305 -0.67 2.36 1.64
C ASP A 305 -0.56 1.73 0.24
N ALA A 306 -1.16 0.54 0.06
CA ALA A 306 -1.05 -0.21 -1.20
C ALA A 306 -1.69 0.54 -2.38
N GLU A 307 -2.65 1.39 -2.14
CA GLU A 307 -3.33 2.25 -3.12
C GLU A 307 -2.37 3.21 -3.85
N LEU A 308 -1.26 3.59 -3.22
CA LEU A 308 -0.24 4.42 -3.85
C LEU A 308 0.48 3.73 -5.02
N PHE A 309 0.39 2.43 -5.12
CA PHE A 309 1.03 1.65 -6.18
C PHE A 309 0.11 1.34 -7.38
N GLY A 310 -1.09 1.92 -7.42
CA GLY A 310 -2.05 1.92 -8.52
C GLY A 310 -3.09 0.85 -8.47
#